data_337a3b92ddb4da5e628d48ef2823d4b2
#
_entry.id   337a3b92ddb4da5e628d48ef2823d4b2
#
_cell.length_a   1.000
_cell.length_b   1.000
_cell.length_c   1.000
_cell.angle_alpha   90.00
_cell.angle_beta   90.00
_cell.angle_gamma   90.00
#
_symmetry.space_group_name_H-M   'P 1'
#
loop_
_entity.id
_entity.type
_entity.pdbx_description
1 polymer ?
#
loop_
_entity_poly.entity_id
_entity_poly.type
_entity_poly.pdbx_seq_one_letter_code
_entity_poly.pdbx_strand_id
1 'polypeptide(L)'
;MFFGDYMNWTEITVSVPQEYTDSASAIANMTVPYGIYIEDYSDLETSAWEIAHIDLIDEELLGKDRANSVIHIYISECDNAAEALEFLKERLNAEKIPFQVGDTQVEDTDWNENWKKYFHPIEIGEKLAVVPSWEKYENKDNRTILSIDPGAAFGTGTHATTSLCLQLLQKFVDNSTDMLDIGCGSGILALASVLLGGKTAYGVDIDAQSVKTAKENAEINGIADKVNFAVGDLTEVVNGKYQVICANIVADVIIRLLPNVSEFMTEGGVLIVSGIIDIRKDDVLKAVYENGFKIADEKYKDNWCAFVLTE
;
A
#
# COMPACT_ATOMS: atom_id res chain seq x y z
N MET A 1 1.87 -9.07 33.93
CA MET A 1 1.26 -10.25 33.34
C MET A 1 0.21 -9.69 32.39
N PHE A 2 0.61 -9.33 31.19
CA PHE A 2 -0.30 -8.82 30.16
C PHE A 2 -0.82 -10.05 29.43
N PHE A 3 -2.09 -10.35 29.59
CA PHE A 3 -2.80 -11.24 28.69
C PHE A 3 -2.99 -10.44 27.39
N GLY A 4 -2.33 -10.86 26.31
CA GLY A 4 -2.69 -10.40 24.99
C GLY A 4 -4.11 -10.90 24.72
N ASP A 5 -5.01 -9.98 24.49
CA ASP A 5 -6.34 -10.29 23.95
C ASP A 5 -6.13 -10.90 22.57
N TYR A 6 -6.41 -12.18 22.41
CA TYR A 6 -6.50 -12.82 21.09
C TYR A 6 -7.71 -12.21 20.39
N MET A 7 -7.47 -11.37 19.39
CA MET A 7 -8.55 -10.89 18.53
C MET A 7 -8.97 -12.04 17.59
N ASN A 8 -10.25 -12.39 17.63
CA ASN A 8 -10.84 -13.29 16.65
C ASN A 8 -11.09 -12.54 15.35
N TRP A 9 -10.78 -13.17 14.24
CA TRP A 9 -10.97 -12.60 12.89
C TRP A 9 -12.02 -13.41 12.15
N THR A 10 -12.89 -12.72 11.42
CA THR A 10 -13.78 -13.34 10.44
C THR A 10 -13.12 -13.19 9.07
N GLU A 11 -12.79 -14.30 8.45
CA GLU A 11 -12.36 -14.34 7.06
C GLU A 11 -13.56 -14.35 6.14
N ILE A 12 -13.60 -13.44 5.19
CA ILE A 12 -14.51 -13.46 4.05
C ILE A 12 -13.69 -13.74 2.80
N THR A 13 -14.05 -14.76 2.05
CA THR A 13 -13.42 -15.06 0.77
C THR A 13 -14.32 -14.60 -0.37
N VAL A 14 -13.74 -13.97 -1.38
CA VAL A 14 -14.44 -13.57 -2.60
C VAL A 14 -13.72 -14.15 -3.80
N SER A 15 -14.37 -15.03 -4.52
CA SER A 15 -13.87 -15.56 -5.80
C SER A 15 -14.41 -14.73 -6.95
N VAL A 16 -13.50 -14.25 -7.81
CA VAL A 16 -13.82 -13.46 -9.01
C VAL A 16 -13.08 -14.01 -10.22
N PRO A 17 -13.61 -13.88 -11.45
CA PRO A 17 -12.84 -14.20 -12.65
C PRO A 17 -11.55 -13.35 -12.68
N GLN A 18 -10.45 -13.95 -13.16
CA GLN A 18 -9.12 -13.35 -13.16
C GLN A 18 -9.09 -11.93 -13.75
N GLU A 19 -9.83 -11.67 -14.80
CA GLU A 19 -9.92 -10.35 -15.44
C GLU A 19 -10.44 -9.23 -14.51
N TYR A 20 -11.09 -9.59 -13.39
CA TYR A 20 -11.62 -8.64 -12.40
C TYR A 20 -10.82 -8.59 -11.11
N THR A 21 -9.71 -9.33 -10.98
CA THR A 21 -8.92 -9.43 -9.74
C THR A 21 -8.53 -8.07 -9.18
N ASP A 22 -7.98 -7.19 -10.02
CA ASP A 22 -7.52 -5.87 -9.59
C ASP A 22 -8.66 -4.97 -9.13
N SER A 23 -9.77 -4.96 -9.89
CA SER A 23 -10.93 -4.14 -9.54
C SER A 23 -11.59 -4.63 -8.24
N ALA A 24 -11.74 -5.95 -8.10
CA ALA A 24 -12.31 -6.54 -6.89
C ALA A 24 -11.38 -6.37 -5.67
N SER A 25 -10.07 -6.46 -5.86
CA SER A 25 -9.07 -6.22 -4.81
C SER A 25 -9.08 -4.77 -4.34
N ALA A 26 -9.25 -3.81 -5.26
CA ALA A 26 -9.39 -2.40 -4.90
C ALA A 26 -10.64 -2.17 -4.03
N ILE A 27 -11.78 -2.78 -4.40
CA ILE A 27 -13.02 -2.71 -3.61
C ILE A 27 -12.84 -3.38 -2.24
N ALA A 28 -12.20 -4.56 -2.20
CA ALA A 28 -11.92 -5.27 -0.96
C ALA A 28 -11.03 -4.46 -0.01
N ASN A 29 -10.00 -3.79 -0.53
CA ASN A 29 -9.14 -2.88 0.27
C ASN A 29 -9.89 -1.63 0.79
N MET A 30 -10.99 -1.22 0.12
CA MET A 30 -11.84 -0.15 0.66
C MET A 30 -12.75 -0.64 1.80
N THR A 31 -12.96 -1.93 1.90
CA THR A 31 -13.88 -2.55 2.87
C THR A 31 -13.22 -2.73 4.23
N VAL A 32 -11.89 -2.97 4.24
CA VAL A 32 -11.15 -3.29 5.47
C VAL A 32 -9.84 -2.49 5.56
N PRO A 33 -9.51 -1.95 6.74
CA PRO A 33 -8.27 -1.21 6.95
C PRO A 33 -7.03 -2.11 7.06
N TYR A 34 -7.19 -3.42 7.23
CA TYR A 34 -6.12 -4.35 7.61
C TYR A 34 -5.39 -4.98 6.42
N GLY A 35 -5.85 -4.70 5.19
CA GLY A 35 -5.34 -5.32 3.99
C GLY A 35 -6.06 -6.61 3.60
N ILE A 36 -5.67 -7.16 2.46
CA ILE A 36 -6.27 -8.37 1.88
C ILE A 36 -5.15 -9.34 1.47
N TYR A 37 -5.50 -10.60 1.34
CA TYR A 37 -4.65 -11.61 0.71
C TYR A 37 -5.31 -12.09 -0.58
N ILE A 38 -4.54 -12.28 -1.66
CA ILE A 38 -5.04 -12.72 -2.96
C ILE A 38 -4.38 -14.03 -3.35
N GLU A 39 -5.19 -15.05 -3.61
CA GLU A 39 -4.75 -16.26 -4.27
C GLU A 39 -5.03 -16.15 -5.77
N ASP A 40 -3.98 -16.01 -6.57
CA ASP A 40 -4.04 -16.05 -8.03
C ASP A 40 -3.00 -17.03 -8.57
N TYR A 41 -3.48 -18.03 -9.29
CA TYR A 41 -2.64 -19.09 -9.86
C TYR A 41 -2.63 -19.03 -11.39
N SER A 42 -3.11 -17.96 -12.01
CA SER A 42 -3.25 -17.82 -13.45
C SER A 42 -1.94 -17.88 -14.22
N ASP A 43 -0.88 -17.30 -13.65
CA ASP A 43 0.45 -17.20 -14.23
C ASP A 43 1.51 -18.11 -13.55
N LEU A 44 1.05 -19.09 -12.78
CA LEU A 44 1.88 -19.95 -11.94
C LEU A 44 3.13 -20.52 -12.67
N GLU A 45 2.98 -20.95 -13.92
CA GLU A 45 4.08 -21.53 -14.70
C GLU A 45 5.10 -20.46 -15.11
N THR A 46 4.63 -19.25 -15.48
CA THR A 46 5.50 -18.14 -15.89
C THR A 46 6.23 -17.58 -14.68
N SER A 47 5.50 -17.34 -13.60
CA SER A 47 6.06 -16.81 -12.36
C SER A 47 7.03 -17.76 -11.68
N ALA A 48 6.76 -19.09 -11.69
CA ALA A 48 7.68 -20.09 -11.16
C ALA A 48 9.02 -20.09 -11.92
N TRP A 49 8.99 -19.93 -13.25
CA TRP A 49 10.18 -19.82 -14.06
C TRP A 49 10.93 -18.50 -13.85
N GLU A 50 10.22 -17.38 -13.88
CA GLU A 50 10.83 -16.04 -13.76
C GLU A 50 11.42 -15.77 -12.37
N ILE A 51 10.76 -16.23 -11.30
CA ILE A 51 11.17 -15.92 -9.92
C ILE A 51 12.15 -16.95 -9.38
N ALA A 52 11.91 -18.24 -9.61
CA ALA A 52 12.65 -19.31 -8.94
C ALA A 52 13.47 -20.21 -9.89
N HIS A 53 13.35 -20.07 -11.21
CA HIS A 53 13.96 -20.95 -12.22
C HIS A 53 13.66 -22.44 -11.97
N ILE A 54 12.42 -22.73 -11.51
CA ILE A 54 11.98 -24.08 -11.16
C ILE A 54 11.09 -24.62 -12.27
N ASP A 55 11.50 -25.76 -12.85
CA ASP A 55 10.72 -26.50 -13.86
C ASP A 55 9.69 -27.46 -13.23
N LEU A 56 9.76 -27.69 -11.91
CA LEU A 56 8.92 -28.64 -11.19
C LEU A 56 7.98 -27.86 -10.26
N ILE A 57 6.72 -27.76 -10.64
CA ILE A 57 5.66 -27.19 -9.84
C ILE A 57 4.93 -28.35 -9.15
N ASP A 58 4.57 -28.15 -7.87
CA ASP A 58 3.81 -29.13 -7.10
C ASP A 58 2.48 -29.48 -7.78
N GLU A 59 2.13 -30.76 -7.85
CA GLU A 59 0.89 -31.24 -8.47
C GLU A 59 -0.35 -30.64 -7.79
N GLU A 60 -0.30 -30.34 -6.50
CA GLU A 60 -1.40 -29.67 -5.78
C GLU A 60 -1.62 -28.24 -6.29
N LEU A 61 -0.55 -27.50 -6.59
CA LEU A 61 -0.62 -26.17 -7.17
C LEU A 61 -1.10 -26.19 -8.61
N LEU A 62 -0.72 -27.21 -9.37
CA LEU A 62 -1.20 -27.39 -10.76
C LEU A 62 -2.70 -27.71 -10.83
N GLY A 63 -3.27 -28.27 -9.75
CA GLY A 63 -4.69 -28.56 -9.62
C GLY A 63 -5.56 -27.38 -9.16
N LYS A 64 -4.96 -26.21 -8.81
CA LYS A 64 -5.69 -25.02 -8.37
C LYS A 64 -6.48 -24.38 -9.53
N ASP A 65 -7.54 -23.67 -9.17
CA ASP A 65 -8.34 -22.90 -10.15
C ASP A 65 -7.48 -21.75 -10.71
N ARG A 66 -7.36 -21.72 -12.04
CA ARG A 66 -6.61 -20.71 -12.77
C ARG A 66 -7.49 -19.70 -13.49
N ALA A 67 -8.81 -19.94 -13.49
CA ALA A 67 -9.77 -19.07 -14.13
C ALA A 67 -10.30 -17.98 -13.18
N ASN A 68 -10.21 -18.24 -11.88
CA ASN A 68 -10.67 -17.33 -10.84
C ASN A 68 -9.54 -17.06 -9.83
N SER A 69 -9.52 -15.84 -9.33
CA SER A 69 -8.72 -15.45 -8.15
C SER A 69 -9.60 -15.44 -6.91
N VAL A 70 -9.01 -15.74 -5.76
CA VAL A 70 -9.70 -15.70 -4.47
C VAL A 70 -9.09 -14.56 -3.62
N ILE A 71 -9.94 -13.64 -3.23
CA ILE A 71 -9.57 -12.50 -2.38
C ILE A 71 -10.00 -12.81 -0.96
N HIS A 72 -9.08 -12.83 -0.03
CA HIS A 72 -9.28 -13.06 1.40
C HIS A 72 -9.31 -11.73 2.13
N ILE A 73 -10.38 -11.49 2.85
CA ILE A 73 -10.64 -10.26 3.59
C ILE A 73 -10.80 -10.63 5.05
N TYR A 74 -9.99 -10.06 5.93
CA TYR A 74 -10.01 -10.35 7.36
C TYR A 74 -10.65 -9.21 8.12
N ILE A 75 -11.68 -9.48 8.89
CA ILE A 75 -12.47 -8.51 9.64
C ILE A 75 -12.32 -8.81 11.12
N SER A 76 -11.89 -7.81 11.89
CA SER A 76 -11.75 -7.91 13.35
C SER A 76 -13.12 -8.16 14.02
N GLU A 77 -13.13 -8.88 15.14
CA GLU A 77 -14.35 -9.04 15.94
C GLU A 77 -14.92 -7.70 16.46
N CYS A 78 -14.11 -6.64 16.47
CA CYS A 78 -14.54 -5.29 16.83
C CYS A 78 -15.30 -4.59 15.71
N ASP A 79 -15.23 -5.12 14.49
CA ASP A 79 -15.85 -4.56 13.30
C ASP A 79 -17.09 -5.38 12.90
N ASN A 80 -18.02 -4.75 12.19
CA ASN A 80 -19.23 -5.41 11.74
C ASN A 80 -19.00 -6.16 10.43
N ALA A 81 -18.68 -7.46 10.52
CA ALA A 81 -18.44 -8.30 9.35
C ALA A 81 -19.64 -8.37 8.38
N ALA A 82 -20.87 -8.27 8.88
CA ALA A 82 -22.06 -8.25 8.04
C ALA A 82 -22.17 -6.95 7.23
N GLU A 83 -21.86 -5.81 7.83
CA GLU A 83 -21.84 -4.51 7.15
C GLU A 83 -20.74 -4.46 6.09
N ALA A 84 -19.53 -4.93 6.43
CA ALA A 84 -18.41 -5.03 5.51
C ALA A 84 -18.75 -5.91 4.30
N LEU A 85 -19.40 -7.06 4.53
CA LEU A 85 -19.83 -7.98 3.48
C LEU A 85 -20.90 -7.35 2.56
N GLU A 86 -21.89 -6.68 3.12
CA GLU A 86 -22.93 -6.00 2.31
C GLU A 86 -22.34 -4.83 1.50
N PHE A 87 -21.47 -4.03 2.08
CA PHE A 87 -20.74 -2.98 1.35
C PHE A 87 -19.95 -3.56 0.17
N LEU A 88 -19.20 -4.65 0.42
CA LEU A 88 -18.44 -5.34 -0.61
C LEU A 88 -19.32 -5.81 -1.77
N LYS A 89 -20.44 -6.50 -1.44
CA LYS A 89 -21.40 -6.99 -2.44
C LYS A 89 -22.03 -5.86 -3.25
N GLU A 90 -22.43 -4.77 -2.58
CA GLU A 90 -23.03 -3.62 -3.24
C GLU A 90 -22.05 -3.02 -4.27
N ARG A 91 -20.77 -2.84 -3.88
CA ARG A 91 -19.75 -2.30 -4.76
C ARG A 91 -19.40 -3.20 -5.92
N LEU A 92 -19.21 -4.51 -5.69
CA LEU A 92 -18.96 -5.47 -6.76
C LEU A 92 -20.13 -5.52 -7.76
N ASN A 93 -21.37 -5.47 -7.28
CA ASN A 93 -22.55 -5.41 -8.15
C ASN A 93 -22.64 -4.10 -8.95
N ALA A 94 -22.30 -2.96 -8.34
CA ALA A 94 -22.30 -1.66 -9.01
C ALA A 94 -21.31 -1.63 -10.19
N GLU A 95 -20.14 -2.25 -10.01
CA GLU A 95 -19.11 -2.40 -11.06
C GLU A 95 -19.39 -3.61 -12.00
N LYS A 96 -20.49 -4.33 -11.80
CA LYS A 96 -20.89 -5.53 -12.59
C LYS A 96 -19.82 -6.63 -12.58
N ILE A 97 -19.09 -6.76 -11.50
CA ILE A 97 -18.09 -7.81 -11.31
C ILE A 97 -18.82 -9.10 -10.89
N PRO A 98 -18.71 -10.22 -11.62
CA PRO A 98 -19.21 -11.50 -11.17
C PRO A 98 -18.43 -11.99 -9.96
N PHE A 99 -19.09 -12.45 -8.92
CA PHE A 99 -18.41 -12.94 -7.71
C PHE A 99 -19.19 -14.06 -7.00
N GLN A 100 -18.46 -14.84 -6.23
CA GLN A 100 -18.99 -15.79 -5.25
C GLN A 100 -18.35 -15.48 -3.89
N VAL A 101 -19.16 -15.48 -2.83
CA VAL A 101 -18.70 -15.17 -1.48
C VAL A 101 -18.78 -16.42 -0.60
N GLY A 102 -17.72 -16.70 0.13
CA GLY A 102 -17.68 -17.64 1.24
C GLY A 102 -17.23 -16.93 2.51
N ASP A 103 -17.52 -17.52 3.66
CA ASP A 103 -17.10 -17.02 4.96
C ASP A 103 -16.47 -18.14 5.81
N THR A 104 -15.40 -17.83 6.52
CA THR A 104 -14.69 -18.74 7.41
C THR A 104 -14.21 -17.97 8.65
N GLN A 105 -14.32 -18.56 9.83
CA GLN A 105 -13.71 -17.98 11.02
C GLN A 105 -12.25 -18.46 11.15
N VAL A 106 -11.32 -17.52 11.34
CA VAL A 106 -9.89 -17.79 11.51
C VAL A 106 -9.41 -17.25 12.85
N GLU A 107 -8.68 -18.07 13.60
CA GLU A 107 -8.03 -17.62 14.84
C GLU A 107 -6.74 -16.84 14.54
N ASP A 108 -6.47 -15.79 15.31
CA ASP A 108 -5.37 -14.81 15.15
C ASP A 108 -3.96 -15.45 15.03
N THR A 109 -3.74 -16.59 15.68
CA THR A 109 -2.44 -17.29 15.73
C THR A 109 -1.93 -17.80 14.39
N ASP A 110 -2.81 -18.18 13.47
CA ASP A 110 -2.41 -18.74 12.16
C ASP A 110 -2.13 -17.63 11.11
N TRP A 111 -2.79 -16.48 11.24
CA TRP A 111 -2.61 -15.35 10.37
C TRP A 111 -1.25 -14.66 10.54
N ASN A 112 -0.87 -14.37 11.81
CA ASN A 112 0.34 -13.60 12.13
C ASN A 112 1.66 -14.26 11.71
N GLU A 113 1.68 -15.58 11.47
CA GLU A 113 2.91 -16.28 11.08
C GLU A 113 2.93 -16.70 9.61
N ASN A 114 1.79 -16.97 9.00
CA ASN A 114 1.75 -17.53 7.65
C ASN A 114 2.09 -16.50 6.56
N TRP A 115 1.59 -15.27 6.64
CA TRP A 115 1.89 -14.24 5.66
C TRP A 115 3.37 -13.83 5.65
N LYS A 116 4.06 -13.89 6.79
CA LYS A 116 5.50 -13.60 6.91
C LYS A 116 6.34 -14.49 6.01
N LYS A 117 5.88 -15.71 5.72
CA LYS A 117 6.58 -16.65 4.84
C LYS A 117 6.58 -16.24 3.37
N TYR A 118 5.67 -15.36 2.99
CA TYR A 118 5.50 -14.89 1.61
C TYR A 118 6.05 -13.47 1.39
N PHE A 119 6.46 -12.81 2.48
CA PHE A 119 6.99 -11.47 2.40
C PHE A 119 8.53 -11.53 2.38
N HIS A 120 9.11 -11.40 1.19
CA HIS A 120 10.54 -11.46 0.93
C HIS A 120 11.12 -10.08 0.59
N PRO A 121 12.46 -9.89 0.72
CA PRO A 121 13.12 -8.67 0.31
C PRO A 121 12.85 -8.34 -1.16
N ILE A 122 12.50 -7.09 -1.45
CA ILE A 122 12.25 -6.60 -2.79
C ILE A 122 13.15 -5.40 -3.12
N GLU A 123 13.68 -5.38 -4.33
CA GLU A 123 14.46 -4.26 -4.84
C GLU A 123 13.55 -3.30 -5.60
N ILE A 124 13.59 -2.02 -5.26
CA ILE A 124 12.74 -0.99 -5.85
C ILE A 124 13.59 0.10 -6.47
N GLY A 125 13.46 0.28 -7.77
CA GLY A 125 14.30 1.20 -8.52
C GLY A 125 15.79 0.83 -8.41
N GLU A 126 16.67 1.82 -8.42
CA GLU A 126 18.11 1.60 -8.41
C GLU A 126 18.73 1.70 -7.00
N LYS A 127 18.07 2.42 -6.07
CA LYS A 127 18.69 2.84 -4.81
C LYS A 127 18.13 2.15 -3.57
N LEU A 128 16.96 1.52 -3.63
CA LEU A 128 16.23 1.05 -2.47
C LEU A 128 16.03 -0.47 -2.48
N ALA A 129 16.13 -1.09 -1.30
CA ALA A 129 15.64 -2.43 -1.03
C ALA A 129 14.71 -2.37 0.20
N VAL A 130 13.49 -2.88 0.05
CA VAL A 130 12.54 -3.06 1.15
C VAL A 130 12.71 -4.47 1.68
N VAL A 131 13.03 -4.57 2.96
CA VAL A 131 13.40 -5.84 3.61
C VAL A 131 12.50 -6.06 4.82
N PRO A 132 11.77 -7.18 4.89
CA PRO A 132 11.06 -7.55 6.11
C PRO A 132 12.00 -7.56 7.32
N SER A 133 11.57 -7.05 8.48
CA SER A 133 12.44 -6.93 9.66
C SER A 133 12.98 -8.27 10.18
N TRP A 134 12.34 -9.39 9.84
CA TRP A 134 12.74 -10.75 10.19
C TRP A 134 13.59 -11.47 9.14
N GLU A 135 13.77 -10.88 7.95
CA GLU A 135 14.52 -11.47 6.83
C GLU A 135 15.95 -10.94 6.76
N LYS A 136 16.82 -11.71 6.14
CA LYS A 136 18.20 -11.32 5.82
C LYS A 136 18.29 -10.96 4.35
N TYR A 137 18.91 -9.84 4.04
CA TYR A 137 19.14 -9.40 2.68
C TYR A 137 20.63 -9.23 2.41
N GLU A 138 21.14 -9.87 1.33
CA GLU A 138 22.52 -9.71 0.88
C GLU A 138 22.61 -8.49 -0.06
N ASN A 139 23.01 -7.36 0.48
CA ASN A 139 23.07 -6.08 -0.24
C ASN A 139 24.29 -6.01 -1.17
N LYS A 140 24.20 -6.62 -2.35
CA LYS A 140 25.28 -6.66 -3.35
C LYS A 140 25.49 -5.33 -4.06
N ASP A 141 24.43 -4.55 -4.24
CA ASP A 141 24.42 -3.33 -5.05
C ASP A 141 24.52 -2.05 -4.21
N ASN A 142 24.83 -2.17 -2.91
CA ASN A 142 24.89 -1.04 -1.95
C ASN A 142 23.61 -0.20 -1.92
N ARG A 143 22.45 -0.84 -2.01
CA ARG A 143 21.14 -0.19 -1.90
C ARG A 143 20.90 0.33 -0.50
N THR A 144 20.14 1.38 -0.38
CA THR A 144 19.57 1.79 0.90
C THR A 144 18.57 0.74 1.36
N ILE A 145 18.77 0.19 2.55
CA ILE A 145 17.86 -0.81 3.13
C ILE A 145 16.79 -0.08 3.93
N LEU A 146 15.54 -0.34 3.62
CA LEU A 146 14.38 0.03 4.41
C LEU A 146 13.81 -1.24 5.03
N SER A 147 14.02 -1.40 6.33
CA SER A 147 13.43 -2.52 7.08
C SER A 147 11.99 -2.21 7.46
N ILE A 148 11.08 -3.12 7.21
CA ILE A 148 9.65 -2.93 7.47
C ILE A 148 9.06 -4.12 8.23
N ASP A 149 8.27 -3.83 9.25
CA ASP A 149 7.27 -4.74 9.81
C ASP A 149 5.91 -4.06 9.64
N PRO A 150 5.16 -4.42 8.61
CA PRO A 150 3.89 -3.73 8.33
C PRO A 150 2.81 -4.03 9.36
N GLY A 151 2.95 -5.11 10.16
CA GLY A 151 1.88 -5.53 11.05
C GLY A 151 0.55 -5.68 10.29
N ALA A 152 -0.49 -5.00 10.77
CA ALA A 152 -1.80 -4.89 10.11
C ALA A 152 -1.93 -3.62 9.24
N ALA A 153 -0.89 -2.79 9.09
CA ALA A 153 -0.95 -1.56 8.31
C ALA A 153 -0.65 -1.80 6.83
N PHE A 154 -1.32 -1.06 5.95
CA PHE A 154 -1.02 -1.05 4.51
C PHE A 154 0.39 -0.48 4.23
N GLY A 155 1.03 -0.94 3.15
CA GLY A 155 2.34 -0.43 2.72
C GLY A 155 3.50 -1.37 3.01
N THR A 156 3.42 -2.60 2.47
CA THR A 156 4.52 -3.59 2.52
C THR A 156 5.62 -3.31 1.49
N GLY A 157 5.34 -2.48 0.48
CA GLY A 157 6.22 -2.26 -0.67
C GLY A 157 5.97 -3.23 -1.84
N THR A 158 5.30 -4.35 -1.62
CA THR A 158 4.98 -5.34 -2.66
C THR A 158 3.88 -4.85 -3.60
N HIS A 159 2.91 -4.10 -3.08
CA HIS A 159 1.83 -3.56 -3.90
C HIS A 159 2.35 -2.60 -4.97
N ALA A 160 1.80 -2.68 -6.18
CA ALA A 160 2.22 -1.88 -7.33
C ALA A 160 2.25 -0.36 -7.01
N THR A 161 1.24 0.17 -6.35
CA THR A 161 1.14 1.61 -6.01
C THR A 161 2.27 2.07 -5.11
N THR A 162 2.61 1.30 -4.08
CA THR A 162 3.72 1.60 -3.17
C THR A 162 5.06 1.55 -3.91
N SER A 163 5.26 0.52 -4.76
CA SER A 163 6.44 0.39 -5.60
C SER A 163 6.61 1.58 -6.55
N LEU A 164 5.51 2.04 -7.19
CA LEU A 164 5.52 3.20 -8.08
C LEU A 164 5.90 4.48 -7.34
N CYS A 165 5.30 4.75 -6.17
CA CYS A 165 5.65 5.90 -5.33
C CYS A 165 7.12 5.87 -4.91
N LEU A 166 7.63 4.74 -4.43
CA LEU A 166 9.03 4.58 -4.03
C LEU A 166 10.01 4.79 -5.19
N GLN A 167 9.66 4.35 -6.40
CA GLN A 167 10.48 4.60 -7.59
C GLN A 167 10.51 6.09 -7.97
N LEU A 168 9.37 6.79 -7.88
CA LEU A 168 9.30 8.22 -8.16
C LEU A 168 10.02 9.02 -7.08
N LEU A 169 9.82 8.70 -5.81
CA LEU A 169 10.43 9.35 -4.67
C LEU A 169 11.97 9.41 -4.76
N GLN A 170 12.62 8.35 -5.26
CA GLN A 170 14.07 8.29 -5.48
C GLN A 170 14.63 9.39 -6.39
N LYS A 171 13.78 10.06 -7.18
CA LYS A 171 14.18 11.14 -8.11
C LYS A 171 14.15 12.52 -7.46
N PHE A 172 13.34 12.71 -6.41
CA PHE A 172 13.01 14.02 -5.86
C PHE A 172 13.55 14.25 -4.44
N VAL A 173 14.10 13.22 -3.81
CA VAL A 173 14.65 13.33 -2.47
C VAL A 173 16.12 13.72 -2.51
N ASP A 174 16.47 14.76 -1.72
CA ASP A 174 17.84 15.17 -1.42
C ASP A 174 17.96 15.59 0.06
N ASN A 175 19.14 16.05 0.47
CA ASN A 175 19.45 16.40 1.87
C ASN A 175 18.72 17.65 2.40
N SER A 176 18.00 18.37 1.57
CA SER A 176 17.14 19.51 1.93
C SER A 176 15.67 19.15 2.04
N THR A 177 15.28 17.94 1.63
CA THR A 177 13.89 17.52 1.50
C THR A 177 13.23 17.33 2.86
N ASP A 178 12.25 18.15 3.18
CA ASP A 178 11.23 17.89 4.19
C ASP A 178 10.01 17.28 3.46
N MET A 179 9.61 16.07 3.85
CA MET A 179 8.55 15.31 3.17
C MET A 179 7.27 15.24 4.00
N LEU A 180 6.12 15.28 3.33
CA LEU A 180 4.80 14.96 3.89
C LEU A 180 4.26 13.68 3.26
N ASP A 181 3.79 12.73 4.08
CA ASP A 181 3.18 11.47 3.66
C ASP A 181 1.72 11.43 4.14
N ILE A 182 0.77 11.58 3.22
CA ILE A 182 -0.68 11.64 3.50
C ILE A 182 -1.29 10.26 3.27
N GLY A 183 -1.89 9.67 4.31
CA GLY A 183 -2.27 8.26 4.34
C GLY A 183 -1.02 7.39 4.45
N CYS A 184 -0.22 7.61 5.51
CA CYS A 184 1.12 7.06 5.58
C CYS A 184 1.18 5.54 5.83
N GLY A 185 0.09 4.92 6.31
CA GLY A 185 0.05 3.48 6.59
C GLY A 185 1.21 3.02 7.47
N SER A 186 1.99 2.07 7.00
CA SER A 186 3.20 1.57 7.66
C SER A 186 4.34 2.61 7.80
N GLY A 187 4.18 3.80 7.22
CA GLY A 187 5.19 4.85 7.15
C GLY A 187 6.22 4.67 6.03
N ILE A 188 6.05 3.68 5.16
CA ILE A 188 7.07 3.24 4.20
C ILE A 188 7.60 4.36 3.31
N LEU A 189 6.75 5.31 2.83
CA LEU A 189 7.18 6.40 1.96
C LEU A 189 7.94 7.47 2.75
N ALA A 190 7.44 7.84 3.93
CA ALA A 190 8.11 8.78 4.84
C ALA A 190 9.49 8.27 5.25
N LEU A 191 9.58 7.00 5.66
CA LEU A 191 10.83 6.34 6.06
C LEU A 191 11.82 6.25 4.89
N ALA A 192 11.34 5.85 3.70
CA ALA A 192 12.15 5.79 2.50
C ALA A 192 12.76 7.15 2.16
N SER A 193 12.01 8.24 2.29
CA SER A 193 12.52 9.59 2.05
C SER A 193 13.74 9.89 2.92
N VAL A 194 13.63 9.69 4.23
CA VAL A 194 14.72 9.97 5.16
C VAL A 194 15.92 9.06 4.93
N LEU A 195 15.71 7.77 4.69
CA LEU A 195 16.78 6.81 4.41
C LEU A 195 17.48 7.09 3.07
N LEU A 196 16.80 7.63 2.08
CA LEU A 196 17.38 8.08 0.81
C LEU A 196 18.15 9.40 0.93
N GLY A 197 18.22 10.00 2.11
CA GLY A 197 18.96 11.21 2.40
C GLY A 197 18.12 12.44 2.68
N GLY A 198 16.79 12.33 2.71
CA GLY A 198 15.88 13.41 3.12
C GLY A 198 16.16 13.91 4.52
N LYS A 199 15.84 15.17 4.77
CA LYS A 199 16.13 15.85 6.04
C LYS A 199 15.17 15.41 7.14
N THR A 200 13.87 15.54 6.90
CA THR A 200 12.80 15.08 7.81
C THR A 200 11.59 14.58 7.04
N ALA A 201 10.73 13.81 7.71
CA ALA A 201 9.42 13.47 7.17
C ALA A 201 8.32 13.58 8.23
N TYR A 202 7.12 13.92 7.78
CA TYR A 202 5.91 13.96 8.57
C TYR A 202 4.84 13.08 7.91
N GLY A 203 4.32 12.11 8.62
CA GLY A 203 3.27 11.23 8.13
C GLY A 203 1.96 11.45 8.87
N VAL A 204 0.85 11.39 8.13
CA VAL A 204 -0.51 11.49 8.70
C VAL A 204 -1.33 10.32 8.20
N ASP A 205 -2.07 9.69 9.11
CA ASP A 205 -3.04 8.65 8.79
C ASP A 205 -4.28 8.81 9.67
N ILE A 206 -5.43 8.45 9.13
CA ILE A 206 -6.69 8.48 9.89
C ILE A 206 -6.74 7.34 10.92
N ASP A 207 -6.04 6.23 10.64
CA ASP A 207 -5.98 5.07 11.52
C ASP A 207 -4.85 5.19 12.56
N ALA A 208 -5.22 5.13 13.83
CA ALA A 208 -4.27 5.18 14.94
C ALA A 208 -3.32 3.97 14.98
N GLN A 209 -3.76 2.81 14.49
CA GLN A 209 -2.92 1.61 14.43
C GLN A 209 -1.84 1.76 13.36
N SER A 210 -2.17 2.29 12.19
CA SER A 210 -1.22 2.64 11.14
C SER A 210 -0.14 3.61 11.65
N VAL A 211 -0.55 4.67 12.35
CA VAL A 211 0.39 5.62 12.97
C VAL A 211 1.31 4.95 14.00
N LYS A 212 0.80 4.00 14.78
CA LYS A 212 1.61 3.22 15.73
C LYS A 212 2.65 2.38 14.99
N THR A 213 2.22 1.62 13.97
CA THR A 213 3.10 0.80 13.13
C THR A 213 4.18 1.64 12.45
N ALA A 214 3.83 2.81 11.91
CA ALA A 214 4.79 3.73 11.29
C ALA A 214 5.88 4.18 12.27
N LYS A 215 5.52 4.45 13.53
CA LYS A 215 6.49 4.80 14.59
C LYS A 215 7.41 3.62 14.94
N GLU A 216 6.87 2.42 15.07
CA GLU A 216 7.64 1.20 15.32
C GLU A 216 8.63 0.94 14.16
N ASN A 217 8.21 1.12 12.92
CA ASN A 217 9.08 1.03 11.75
C ASN A 217 10.18 2.10 11.73
N ALA A 218 9.90 3.31 12.22
CA ALA A 218 10.92 4.36 12.37
C ALA A 218 12.01 3.96 13.38
N GLU A 219 11.62 3.31 14.48
CA GLU A 219 12.54 2.76 15.48
C GLU A 219 13.40 1.62 14.89
N ILE A 220 12.78 0.68 14.16
CA ILE A 220 13.47 -0.43 13.47
C ILE A 220 14.57 0.11 12.55
N ASN A 221 14.31 1.22 11.86
CA ASN A 221 15.29 1.84 10.94
C ASN A 221 16.26 2.84 11.62
N GLY A 222 16.12 3.10 12.90
CA GLY A 222 17.00 4.00 13.66
C GLY A 222 16.90 5.48 13.26
N ILE A 223 15.73 5.92 12.75
CA ILE A 223 15.48 7.28 12.26
C ILE A 223 14.28 7.96 12.94
N ALA A 224 13.85 7.47 14.09
CA ALA A 224 12.68 7.98 14.82
C ALA A 224 12.85 9.47 15.22
N ASP A 225 14.05 10.00 15.30
CA ASP A 225 14.35 11.40 15.55
C ASP A 225 14.13 12.32 14.35
N LYS A 226 14.01 11.76 13.14
CA LYS A 226 13.83 12.50 11.88
C LYS A 226 12.43 12.39 11.27
N VAL A 227 11.59 11.53 11.82
CA VAL A 227 10.23 11.31 11.33
C VAL A 227 9.23 11.54 12.45
N ASN A 228 8.08 12.11 12.09
CA ASN A 228 6.95 12.25 13.01
C ASN A 228 5.69 11.72 12.34
N PHE A 229 4.84 11.05 13.13
CA PHE A 229 3.57 10.52 12.66
C PHE A 229 2.43 10.95 13.57
N ALA A 230 1.31 11.39 12.99
CA ALA A 230 0.13 11.85 13.70
C ALA A 230 -1.16 11.24 13.15
N VAL A 231 -2.14 11.07 14.00
CA VAL A 231 -3.50 10.67 13.61
C VAL A 231 -4.25 11.92 13.14
N GLY A 232 -4.84 11.87 11.94
CA GLY A 232 -5.63 12.96 11.38
C GLY A 232 -6.18 12.65 9.99
N ASP A 233 -7.24 13.34 9.57
CA ASP A 233 -7.78 13.22 8.21
C ASP A 233 -7.04 14.18 7.26
N LEU A 234 -6.40 13.62 6.25
CA LEU A 234 -5.64 14.34 5.22
C LEU A 234 -4.70 15.41 5.81
N THR A 235 -5.03 16.69 5.63
CA THR A 235 -4.19 17.82 6.00
C THR A 235 -4.62 18.55 7.29
N GLU A 236 -5.64 18.07 7.99
CA GLU A 236 -6.21 18.77 9.16
C GLU A 236 -5.19 19.02 10.29
N VAL A 237 -4.24 18.13 10.48
CA VAL A 237 -3.20 18.21 11.51
C VAL A 237 -1.83 18.61 10.96
N VAL A 238 -1.77 18.93 9.66
CA VAL A 238 -0.53 19.27 8.97
C VAL A 238 -0.18 20.74 9.16
N ASN A 239 1.08 21.03 9.41
CA ASN A 239 1.61 22.38 9.48
C ASN A 239 2.92 22.48 8.69
N GLY A 240 3.20 23.66 8.16
CA GLY A 240 4.44 23.90 7.42
C GLY A 240 4.31 23.69 5.92
N LYS A 241 5.46 23.63 5.26
CA LYS A 241 5.58 23.42 3.81
C LYS A 241 6.64 22.37 3.51
N TYR A 242 6.41 21.59 2.49
CA TYR A 242 7.18 20.42 2.14
C TYR A 242 7.64 20.46 0.68
N GLN A 243 8.87 20.02 0.42
CA GLN A 243 9.42 19.90 -0.93
C GLN A 243 8.83 18.71 -1.68
N VAL A 244 8.52 17.64 -0.95
CA VAL A 244 7.88 16.44 -1.50
C VAL A 244 6.68 16.10 -0.66
N ILE A 245 5.53 15.96 -1.31
CA ILE A 245 4.32 15.42 -0.69
C ILE A 245 4.00 14.10 -1.39
N CYS A 246 3.69 13.05 -0.65
CA CYS A 246 3.16 11.80 -1.18
C CYS A 246 1.75 11.56 -0.66
N ALA A 247 0.91 10.98 -1.53
CA ALA A 247 -0.41 10.50 -1.17
C ALA A 247 -0.68 9.20 -1.96
N ASN A 248 -0.47 8.05 -1.31
CA ASN A 248 -0.80 6.74 -1.87
C ASN A 248 -2.12 6.25 -1.29
N ILE A 249 -3.20 6.83 -1.77
CA ILE A 249 -4.57 6.66 -1.26
C ILE A 249 -5.56 6.50 -2.41
N VAL A 250 -6.81 6.11 -2.13
CA VAL A 250 -7.80 5.87 -3.18
C VAL A 250 -8.18 7.15 -3.95
N ALA A 251 -8.56 6.99 -5.22
CA ALA A 251 -8.81 8.09 -6.16
C ALA A 251 -9.76 9.18 -5.64
N ASP A 252 -10.85 8.81 -4.97
CA ASP A 252 -11.83 9.78 -4.43
C ASP A 252 -11.21 10.67 -3.34
N VAL A 253 -10.33 10.09 -2.53
CA VAL A 253 -9.64 10.84 -1.47
C VAL A 253 -8.57 11.76 -2.07
N ILE A 254 -7.87 11.33 -3.14
CA ILE A 254 -6.96 12.20 -3.90
C ILE A 254 -7.73 13.41 -4.45
N ILE A 255 -8.87 13.17 -5.10
CA ILE A 255 -9.72 14.26 -5.64
C ILE A 255 -10.13 15.25 -4.54
N ARG A 256 -10.45 14.75 -3.34
CA ARG A 256 -10.77 15.59 -2.16
C ARG A 256 -9.55 16.36 -1.63
N LEU A 257 -8.36 15.81 -1.76
CA LEU A 257 -7.10 16.41 -1.30
C LEU A 257 -6.63 17.57 -2.18
N LEU A 258 -6.73 17.44 -3.51
CA LEU A 258 -6.16 18.37 -4.49
C LEU A 258 -6.48 19.86 -4.27
N PRO A 259 -7.72 20.27 -3.87
CA PRO A 259 -8.03 21.68 -3.68
C PRO A 259 -7.21 22.40 -2.59
N ASN A 260 -6.69 21.66 -1.61
CA ASN A 260 -6.04 22.26 -0.43
C ASN A 260 -4.55 21.92 -0.32
N VAL A 261 -4.06 20.91 -1.04
CA VAL A 261 -2.69 20.38 -0.84
C VAL A 261 -1.60 21.36 -1.25
N SER A 262 -1.87 22.26 -2.19
CA SER A 262 -0.92 23.30 -2.62
C SER A 262 -0.50 24.25 -1.47
N GLU A 263 -1.37 24.43 -0.47
CA GLU A 263 -1.02 25.22 0.73
C GLU A 263 0.16 24.66 1.50
N PHE A 264 0.44 23.38 1.37
CA PHE A 264 1.52 22.65 2.05
C PHE A 264 2.74 22.40 1.14
N MET A 265 2.72 22.84 -0.11
CA MET A 265 3.85 22.73 -1.03
C MET A 265 4.77 23.95 -0.92
N THR A 266 6.09 23.71 -1.00
CA THR A 266 7.06 24.79 -1.24
C THR A 266 7.03 25.21 -2.71
N GLU A 267 7.57 26.37 -3.02
CA GLU A 267 7.80 26.76 -4.42
C GLU A 267 8.74 25.74 -5.09
N GLY A 268 8.31 25.20 -6.23
CA GLY A 268 9.01 24.11 -6.93
C GLY A 268 8.88 22.74 -6.27
N GLY A 269 8.05 22.60 -5.24
CA GLY A 269 7.74 21.31 -4.63
C GLY A 269 6.96 20.38 -5.55
N VAL A 270 6.92 19.11 -5.23
CA VAL A 270 6.22 18.08 -6.00
C VAL A 270 5.23 17.32 -5.13
N LEU A 271 4.09 16.94 -5.72
CA LEU A 271 3.11 16.05 -5.14
C LEU A 271 3.10 14.73 -5.93
N ILE A 272 3.42 13.62 -5.26
CA ILE A 272 3.37 12.28 -5.83
C ILE A 272 2.05 11.63 -5.37
N VAL A 273 1.19 11.27 -6.30
CA VAL A 273 -0.09 10.60 -6.03
C VAL A 273 -0.11 9.22 -6.66
N SER A 274 -0.63 8.23 -5.93
CA SER A 274 -0.89 6.86 -6.40
C SER A 274 -2.03 6.23 -5.59
N GLY A 275 -2.30 4.93 -5.79
CA GLY A 275 -3.54 4.31 -5.32
C GLY A 275 -4.67 4.51 -6.32
N ILE A 276 -4.31 4.85 -7.57
CA ILE A 276 -5.24 5.16 -8.65
C ILE A 276 -5.27 3.96 -9.60
N ILE A 277 -6.39 3.26 -9.63
CA ILE A 277 -6.63 2.21 -10.61
C ILE A 277 -6.93 2.84 -11.99
N ASP A 278 -6.55 2.17 -13.07
CA ASP A 278 -6.60 2.71 -14.44
C ASP A 278 -7.99 3.23 -14.85
N ILE A 279 -9.05 2.55 -14.42
CA ILE A 279 -10.45 2.96 -14.68
C ILE A 279 -10.84 4.31 -14.01
N ARG A 280 -10.14 4.73 -12.96
CA ARG A 280 -10.36 6.00 -12.24
C ARG A 280 -9.36 7.09 -12.61
N LYS A 281 -8.44 6.78 -13.50
CA LYS A 281 -7.37 7.69 -13.94
C LYS A 281 -7.92 9.01 -14.47
N ASP A 282 -8.88 8.95 -15.37
CA ASP A 282 -9.41 10.15 -16.04
C ASP A 282 -10.13 11.09 -15.07
N ASP A 283 -10.80 10.54 -14.05
CA ASP A 283 -11.43 11.34 -12.99
C ASP A 283 -10.38 12.11 -12.18
N VAL A 284 -9.29 11.42 -11.80
CA VAL A 284 -8.18 12.05 -11.06
C VAL A 284 -7.48 13.09 -11.92
N LEU A 285 -7.16 12.79 -13.19
CA LEU A 285 -6.51 13.75 -14.10
C LEU A 285 -7.36 14.99 -14.33
N LYS A 286 -8.67 14.85 -14.46
CA LYS A 286 -9.60 15.98 -14.53
C LYS A 286 -9.46 16.88 -13.31
N ALA A 287 -9.52 16.30 -12.11
CA ALA A 287 -9.37 17.05 -10.86
C ALA A 287 -7.98 17.71 -10.73
N VAL A 288 -6.91 17.04 -11.18
CA VAL A 288 -5.55 17.59 -11.24
C VAL A 288 -5.53 18.89 -12.05
N TYR A 289 -6.07 18.88 -13.26
CA TYR A 289 -6.08 20.07 -14.13
C TYR A 289 -7.02 21.17 -13.60
N GLU A 290 -8.19 20.80 -13.06
CA GLU A 290 -9.14 21.76 -12.47
C GLU A 290 -8.55 22.50 -11.26
N ASN A 291 -7.61 21.89 -10.54
CA ASN A 291 -6.90 22.49 -9.41
C ASN A 291 -5.56 23.15 -9.80
N GLY A 292 -5.27 23.29 -11.08
CA GLY A 292 -4.10 24.04 -11.57
C GLY A 292 -2.78 23.27 -11.61
N PHE A 293 -2.81 21.98 -11.26
CA PHE A 293 -1.62 21.13 -11.32
C PHE A 293 -1.29 20.68 -12.73
N LYS A 294 0.01 20.39 -12.94
CA LYS A 294 0.57 19.82 -14.18
C LYS A 294 1.26 18.49 -13.85
N ILE A 295 1.21 17.56 -14.78
CA ILE A 295 1.93 16.29 -14.68
C ILE A 295 3.38 16.52 -15.10
N ALA A 296 4.32 16.29 -14.18
CA ALA A 296 5.75 16.36 -14.43
C ALA A 296 6.36 14.98 -14.76
N ASP A 297 5.81 13.91 -14.19
CA ASP A 297 6.25 12.52 -14.45
C ASP A 297 5.09 11.56 -14.17
N GLU A 298 5.14 10.38 -14.76
CA GLU A 298 4.12 9.35 -14.56
C GLU A 298 4.71 7.94 -14.63
N LYS A 299 4.09 7.00 -13.93
CA LYS A 299 4.44 5.58 -13.97
C LYS A 299 3.19 4.72 -13.89
N TYR A 300 3.29 3.55 -14.51
CA TYR A 300 2.24 2.55 -14.58
C TYR A 300 2.79 1.18 -14.23
N LYS A 301 2.01 0.39 -13.51
CA LYS A 301 2.29 -1.02 -13.22
C LYS A 301 1.00 -1.73 -12.80
N ASP A 302 0.70 -2.90 -13.40
CA ASP A 302 -0.38 -3.80 -12.99
C ASP A 302 -1.74 -3.08 -12.81
N ASN A 303 -2.20 -2.36 -13.84
CA ASN A 303 -3.42 -1.53 -13.86
C ASN A 303 -3.46 -0.37 -12.83
N TRP A 304 -2.32 -0.04 -12.21
CA TRP A 304 -2.18 1.09 -11.30
C TRP A 304 -1.32 2.19 -11.91
N CYS A 305 -1.63 3.42 -11.54
CA CYS A 305 -0.86 4.57 -11.97
C CYS A 305 -0.40 5.44 -10.80
N ALA A 306 0.70 6.13 -11.03
CA ALA A 306 1.24 7.15 -10.15
C ALA A 306 1.65 8.37 -10.97
N PHE A 307 1.38 9.55 -10.43
CA PHE A 307 1.69 10.82 -11.07
C PHE A 307 2.53 11.70 -10.14
N VAL A 308 3.48 12.42 -10.74
CA VAL A 308 4.17 13.54 -10.10
C VAL A 308 3.53 14.82 -10.59
N LEU A 309 3.00 15.61 -9.68
CA LEU A 309 2.29 16.85 -9.95
C LEU A 309 3.11 18.03 -9.48
N THR A 310 3.08 19.12 -10.26
CA THR A 310 3.65 20.42 -9.95
C THR A 310 2.61 21.52 -10.19
N GLU A 311 2.79 22.68 -9.59
CA GLU A 311 1.98 23.87 -9.87
C GLU A 311 2.30 24.50 -11.23
#